data_e43eee2b99a330a249f44795c60d4d5e
#
_entry.id   e43eee2b99a330a249f44795c60d4d5e
#
_cell.length_a   1.000
_cell.length_b   1.000
_cell.length_c   1.000
_cell.angle_alpha   90.00
_cell.angle_beta   90.00
_cell.angle_gamma   90.00
#
_symmetry.space_group_name_H-M   'P 1'
#
loop_
_entity.id
_entity.type
_entity.pdbx_description
1 polymer ?
#
loop_
_entity_poly.entity_id
_entity_poly.type
_entity_poly.pdbx_seq_one_letter_code
_entity_poly.pdbx_strand_id
1 'polypeptide(L)'
;KNHEIYFTHLGGKGGNPTGRVMEQIKRDYPSYEAWLGDFKASGLAARGWVWLAYDHDWTCLTTVVGDAQNTFPLWNATPILALDVYEHAYWIDYGRARAKYIEAFFNNLDWGVVEQNLDRALAMQAVHK
;
A
#
# COMPACT_ATOMS: atom_id res chain seq x y z
N LYS A 1 -1.76 14.71 -1.42
CA LYS A 1 -1.81 13.80 -0.26
C LYS A 1 -1.31 12.39 -0.60
N ASN A 2 -1.74 11.83 -1.74
CA ASN A 2 -1.30 10.49 -2.15
C ASN A 2 0.20 10.44 -2.40
N HIS A 3 0.76 11.46 -3.03
CA HIS A 3 2.21 11.53 -3.25
C HIS A 3 2.98 11.75 -1.95
N GLU A 4 2.41 12.44 -0.97
CA GLU A 4 3.04 12.56 0.33
C GLU A 4 3.19 11.20 1.00
N ILE A 5 2.13 10.39 0.99
CA ILE A 5 2.19 9.05 1.54
C ILE A 5 3.22 8.23 0.79
N TYR A 6 3.17 8.29 -0.55
CA TYR A 6 4.08 7.53 -1.40
C TYR A 6 5.55 7.84 -1.10
N PHE A 7 5.90 9.12 -1.05
CA PHE A 7 7.30 9.49 -0.84
C PHE A 7 7.78 9.29 0.59
N THR A 8 6.89 9.38 1.58
CA THR A 8 7.30 9.20 2.98
C THR A 8 7.73 7.78 3.29
N HIS A 9 7.22 6.77 2.57
CA HIS A 9 7.59 5.39 2.85
C HIS A 9 8.59 4.81 1.86
N LEU A 10 9.22 5.64 1.03
CA LEU A 10 10.33 5.20 0.18
C LEU A 10 11.67 5.53 0.83
N GLY A 11 12.73 4.96 0.30
CA GLY A 11 14.07 5.18 0.83
C GLY A 11 14.46 4.21 1.92
N GLY A 12 13.68 3.16 2.14
CA GLY A 12 14.01 2.10 3.08
C GLY A 12 14.85 1.01 2.46
N LYS A 13 15.02 -0.07 3.18
CA LYS A 13 15.84 -1.21 2.76
C LYS A 13 15.03 -2.36 2.18
N GLY A 14 13.72 -2.20 2.08
CA GLY A 14 12.85 -3.25 1.61
C GLY A 14 12.72 -4.39 2.59
N GLY A 15 12.78 -5.62 2.09
CA GLY A 15 12.62 -6.81 2.90
C GLY A 15 11.17 -7.08 3.24
N ASN A 16 10.94 -7.78 4.33
CA ASN A 16 9.59 -8.14 4.78
C ASN A 16 9.15 -7.22 5.92
N PRO A 17 7.84 -6.96 6.03
CA PRO A 17 7.34 -6.23 7.17
C PRO A 17 7.53 -7.05 8.46
N THR A 18 7.58 -6.36 9.57
CA THR A 18 7.67 -6.98 10.90
C THR A 18 6.62 -6.32 11.79
N GLY A 19 6.53 -6.80 13.03
CA GLY A 19 5.63 -6.21 14.01
C GLY A 19 4.17 -6.22 13.61
N ARG A 20 3.48 -5.11 13.84
CA ARG A 20 2.03 -5.03 13.65
C ARG A 20 1.58 -5.14 12.21
N VAL A 21 2.39 -4.66 11.26
CA VAL A 21 2.03 -4.77 9.85
C VAL A 21 1.94 -6.23 9.45
N MET A 22 2.96 -7.02 9.82
CA MET A 22 2.94 -8.45 9.51
C MET A 22 1.78 -9.16 10.21
N GLU A 23 1.55 -8.84 11.47
CA GLU A 23 0.44 -9.44 12.24
C GLU A 23 -0.91 -9.11 11.59
N GLN A 24 -1.11 -7.86 11.18
CA GLN A 24 -2.37 -7.44 10.59
C GLN A 24 -2.58 -8.11 9.23
N ILE A 25 -1.53 -8.21 8.42
CA ILE A 25 -1.61 -8.88 7.13
C ILE A 25 -1.99 -10.36 7.33
N LYS A 26 -1.35 -11.04 8.26
CA LYS A 26 -1.63 -12.45 8.53
C LYS A 26 -3.05 -12.68 9.08
N ARG A 27 -3.59 -11.70 9.77
CA ARG A 27 -4.95 -11.76 10.28
C ARG A 27 -5.97 -11.61 9.14
N ASP A 28 -5.71 -10.71 8.19
CA ASP A 28 -6.69 -10.32 7.19
C ASP A 28 -6.52 -11.07 5.86
N TYR A 29 -5.38 -11.72 5.65
CA TYR A 29 -5.06 -12.49 4.44
C TYR A 29 -4.54 -13.87 4.86
N PRO A 30 -4.64 -14.86 3.97
CA PRO A 30 -4.17 -16.23 4.30
C PRO A 30 -2.68 -16.28 4.66
N SER A 31 -1.85 -15.40 4.07
CA SER A 31 -0.42 -15.33 4.36
C SER A 31 0.12 -14.00 3.85
N TYR A 32 1.35 -13.67 4.27
CA TYR A 32 2.04 -12.50 3.72
C TYR A 32 2.25 -12.65 2.20
N GLU A 33 2.64 -13.84 1.78
CA GLU A 33 2.89 -14.11 0.36
C GLU A 33 1.62 -13.98 -0.47
N ALA A 34 0.48 -14.39 0.07
CA ALA A 34 -0.81 -14.23 -0.60
C ALA A 34 -1.16 -12.73 -0.75
N TRP A 35 -0.97 -11.95 0.30
CA TRP A 35 -1.18 -10.51 0.22
C TRP A 35 -0.23 -9.87 -0.80
N LEU A 36 1.05 -10.21 -0.74
CA LEU A 36 2.05 -9.61 -1.62
C LEU A 36 1.74 -9.90 -3.08
N GLY A 37 1.38 -11.15 -3.38
CA GLY A 37 1.00 -11.55 -4.73
C GLY A 37 -0.22 -10.79 -5.23
N ASP A 38 -1.23 -10.65 -4.39
CA ASP A 38 -2.44 -9.91 -4.72
C ASP A 38 -2.13 -8.43 -4.95
N PHE A 39 -1.33 -7.83 -4.08
CA PHE A 39 -0.97 -6.41 -4.19
C PHE A 39 -0.17 -6.15 -5.47
N LYS A 40 0.80 -7.01 -5.78
CA LYS A 40 1.59 -6.90 -7.02
C LYS A 40 0.71 -7.08 -8.26
N ALA A 41 -0.21 -8.04 -8.24
CA ALA A 41 -1.14 -8.25 -9.35
C ALA A 41 -2.04 -7.03 -9.55
N SER A 42 -2.50 -6.44 -8.46
CA SER A 42 -3.28 -5.20 -8.51
C SER A 42 -2.46 -4.06 -9.11
N GLY A 43 -1.17 -3.98 -8.77
CA GLY A 43 -0.27 -2.98 -9.34
C GLY A 43 -0.07 -3.15 -10.83
N LEU A 44 -0.04 -4.39 -11.32
CA LEU A 44 0.09 -4.65 -12.76
C LEU A 44 -1.18 -4.25 -13.52
N ALA A 45 -2.33 -4.37 -12.89
CA ALA A 45 -3.62 -4.11 -13.52
C ALA A 45 -4.09 -2.65 -13.38
N ALA A 46 -3.64 -1.95 -12.36
CA ALA A 46 -4.13 -0.61 -12.06
C ALA A 46 -3.65 0.43 -13.07
N ARG A 47 -4.43 1.48 -13.26
CA ARG A 47 -4.05 2.59 -14.13
C ARG A 47 -3.42 3.76 -13.38
N GLY A 48 -3.60 3.85 -12.09
CA GLY A 48 -3.13 4.99 -11.32
C GLY A 48 -2.47 4.60 -10.01
N TRP A 49 -3.24 4.11 -9.08
CA TRP A 49 -2.78 3.84 -7.73
C TRP A 49 -3.27 2.50 -7.22
N VAL A 50 -2.45 1.88 -6.35
CA VAL A 50 -2.90 0.80 -5.49
C VAL A 50 -2.60 1.22 -4.06
N TRP A 51 -3.59 1.11 -3.19
CA TRP A 51 -3.42 1.40 -1.78
C TRP A 51 -3.67 0.16 -0.95
N LEU A 52 -2.90 0.03 0.12
CA LEU A 52 -3.28 -0.80 1.25
C LEU A 52 -3.85 0.14 2.29
N ALA A 53 -5.09 -0.07 2.66
CA ALA A 53 -5.81 0.82 3.58
C ALA A 53 -6.40 0.04 4.73
N TYR A 54 -6.51 0.70 5.89
CA TYR A 54 -7.22 0.14 7.03
C TYR A 54 -8.66 0.64 6.97
N ASP A 55 -9.58 -0.27 6.80
CA ASP A 55 -11.01 0.02 6.72
C ASP A 55 -11.57 0.05 8.15
N HIS A 56 -12.01 1.23 8.58
CA HIS A 56 -12.49 1.42 9.96
C HIS A 56 -13.86 0.79 10.21
N ASP A 57 -14.66 0.61 9.18
CA ASP A 57 -15.97 -0.02 9.32
C ASP A 57 -15.83 -1.53 9.51
N TRP A 58 -14.93 -2.15 8.76
CA TRP A 58 -14.70 -3.60 8.83
C TRP A 58 -13.55 -3.98 9.74
N THR A 59 -12.78 -3.00 10.22
CA THR A 59 -11.62 -3.17 11.09
C THR A 59 -10.59 -4.15 10.50
N CYS A 60 -10.30 -4.00 9.22
CA CYS A 60 -9.37 -4.88 8.52
C CYS A 60 -8.61 -4.12 7.44
N LEU A 61 -7.50 -4.70 6.98
CA LEU A 61 -6.78 -4.19 5.83
C LEU A 61 -7.51 -4.56 4.54
N THR A 62 -7.49 -3.67 3.58
CA THR A 62 -8.06 -3.91 2.27
C THR A 62 -7.18 -3.29 1.20
N THR A 63 -7.08 -3.96 0.05
CA THR A 63 -6.34 -3.46 -1.11
C THR A 63 -7.32 -2.74 -2.02
N VAL A 64 -7.02 -1.50 -2.38
CA VAL A 64 -7.89 -0.66 -3.20
C VAL A 64 -7.14 -0.20 -4.43
N VAL A 65 -7.77 -0.32 -5.58
CA VAL A 65 -7.23 0.14 -6.86
C VAL A 65 -7.94 1.42 -7.25
N GLY A 66 -7.17 2.47 -7.52
CA GLY A 66 -7.70 3.75 -7.98
C GLY A 66 -7.21 4.07 -9.37
N ASP A 67 -8.13 4.40 -10.27
CA ASP A 67 -7.79 4.69 -11.66
C ASP A 67 -7.43 6.15 -11.89
N ALA A 68 -7.75 7.03 -10.95
CA ALA A 68 -7.45 8.45 -11.06
C ALA A 68 -7.03 8.98 -9.70
N GLN A 69 -6.22 10.06 -9.71
CA GLN A 69 -5.68 10.61 -8.47
C GLN A 69 -6.74 11.13 -7.52
N ASN A 70 -7.84 11.57 -8.03
CA ASN A 70 -8.93 12.14 -7.24
C ASN A 70 -10.05 11.13 -6.97
N THR A 71 -9.90 9.89 -7.43
CA THR A 71 -10.87 8.84 -7.19
C THR A 71 -10.54 8.14 -5.89
N PHE A 72 -11.46 8.16 -4.96
CA PHE A 72 -11.27 7.48 -3.68
C PHE A 72 -12.49 6.61 -3.41
N PRO A 73 -12.42 5.32 -3.74
CA PRO A 73 -13.58 4.44 -3.67
C PRO A 73 -13.97 3.98 -2.26
N LEU A 74 -13.13 4.26 -1.26
CA LEU A 74 -13.40 3.84 0.10
C LEU A 74 -13.75 5.01 0.98
N TRP A 75 -14.81 4.85 1.77
CA TRP A 75 -15.17 5.77 2.82
C TRP A 75 -14.63 5.23 4.15
N ASN A 76 -14.26 6.13 5.05
CA ASN A 76 -13.83 5.79 6.40
C ASN A 76 -12.67 4.78 6.42
N ALA A 77 -11.65 5.04 5.61
CA ALA A 77 -10.45 4.21 5.56
C ALA A 77 -9.20 5.07 5.62
N THR A 78 -8.14 4.53 6.22
CA THR A 78 -6.85 5.21 6.32
C THR A 78 -5.82 4.47 5.48
N PRO A 79 -5.27 5.10 4.43
CA PRO A 79 -4.23 4.46 3.63
C PRO A 79 -2.94 4.35 4.44
N ILE A 80 -2.30 3.19 4.39
CA ILE A 80 -1.03 2.96 5.07
C ILE A 80 0.12 2.71 4.11
N LEU A 81 -0.19 2.31 2.87
CA LEU A 81 0.79 2.01 1.84
C LEU A 81 0.20 2.44 0.49
N ALA A 82 0.97 3.18 -0.28
CA ALA A 82 0.54 3.67 -1.59
C ALA A 82 1.56 3.29 -2.66
N LEU A 83 1.09 2.72 -3.75
CA LEU A 83 1.90 2.38 -4.92
C LEU A 83 1.41 3.20 -6.11
N ASP A 84 2.26 4.08 -6.62
CA ASP A 84 1.97 4.90 -7.78
C ASP A 84 2.31 4.10 -9.04
N VAL A 85 1.32 3.79 -9.86
CA VAL A 85 1.51 3.03 -11.09
C VAL A 85 1.15 3.83 -12.34
N TYR A 86 1.00 5.15 -12.23
CA TYR A 86 0.91 6.01 -13.40
C TYR A 86 2.19 5.92 -14.21
N GLU A 87 2.07 6.04 -15.52
CA GLU A 87 3.25 5.94 -16.40
C GLU A 87 4.35 6.93 -16.02
N HIS A 88 3.99 8.10 -15.48
CA HIS A 88 4.99 9.08 -15.06
C HIS A 88 5.93 8.58 -13.98
N ALA A 89 5.55 7.53 -13.24
CA ALA A 89 6.39 6.98 -12.19
C ALA A 89 7.49 6.08 -12.75
N TYR A 90 7.32 5.54 -13.96
CA TYR A 90 8.27 4.55 -14.50
C TYR A 90 8.44 4.60 -16.02
N TRP A 91 7.78 5.52 -16.72
CA TRP A 91 7.75 5.51 -18.19
C TRP A 91 9.14 5.62 -18.83
N ILE A 92 10.07 6.27 -18.16
CA ILE A 92 11.44 6.41 -18.64
C ILE A 92 12.11 5.05 -18.77
N ASP A 93 11.70 4.11 -17.93
CA ASP A 93 12.32 2.81 -17.85
C ASP A 93 11.65 1.76 -18.75
N TYR A 94 10.63 2.13 -19.53
CA TYR A 94 9.96 1.25 -20.47
C TYR A 94 8.59 0.77 -20.02
N GLY A 95 7.66 0.72 -20.99
CA GLY A 95 6.30 0.29 -20.72
C GLY A 95 6.16 -1.14 -20.23
N ARG A 96 7.14 -2.02 -20.53
CA ARG A 96 7.12 -3.40 -20.04
C ARG A 96 7.78 -3.54 -18.69
N ALA A 97 8.29 -2.46 -18.13
CA ALA A 97 9.05 -2.50 -16.90
C ALA A 97 8.17 -2.32 -15.66
N ARG A 98 6.84 -2.34 -15.80
CA ARG A 98 5.96 -2.18 -14.64
C ARG A 98 6.23 -3.21 -13.56
N ALA A 99 6.43 -4.48 -13.95
CA ALA A 99 6.75 -5.53 -12.97
C ALA A 99 8.07 -5.24 -12.27
N LYS A 100 9.08 -4.79 -13.01
CA LYS A 100 10.37 -4.43 -12.43
C LYS A 100 10.28 -3.21 -11.54
N TYR A 101 9.45 -2.24 -11.92
CA TYR A 101 9.20 -1.06 -11.09
C TYR A 101 8.59 -1.46 -9.75
N ILE A 102 7.60 -2.36 -9.78
CA ILE A 102 6.95 -2.83 -8.55
C ILE A 102 7.96 -3.56 -7.66
N GLU A 103 8.82 -4.38 -8.23
CA GLU A 103 9.89 -5.03 -7.46
C GLU A 103 10.83 -4.00 -6.84
N ALA A 104 11.23 -2.98 -7.61
CA ALA A 104 12.09 -1.92 -7.10
C ALA A 104 11.40 -1.13 -6.00
N PHE A 105 10.09 -0.89 -6.14
CA PHE A 105 9.30 -0.24 -5.10
C PHE A 105 9.42 -0.99 -3.78
N PHE A 106 9.19 -2.30 -3.78
CA PHE A 106 9.28 -3.09 -2.56
C PHE A 106 10.70 -3.18 -2.02
N ASN A 107 11.71 -3.12 -2.88
CA ASN A 107 13.12 -3.12 -2.45
C ASN A 107 13.51 -1.82 -1.74
N ASN A 108 12.77 -0.74 -1.99
CA ASN A 108 13.05 0.58 -1.41
C ASN A 108 12.02 0.99 -0.37
N LEU A 109 11.09 0.13 -0.03
CA LEU A 109 10.02 0.45 0.89
C LEU A 109 10.54 0.49 2.32
N ASP A 110 10.12 1.52 3.06
CA ASP A 110 10.40 1.62 4.49
C ASP A 110 9.20 1.07 5.26
N TRP A 111 9.29 -0.18 5.65
CA TRP A 111 8.22 -0.84 6.39
C TRP A 111 7.98 -0.21 7.77
N GLY A 112 9.00 0.46 8.34
CA GLY A 112 8.83 1.18 9.59
C GLY A 112 7.84 2.33 9.48
N VAL A 113 7.89 3.04 8.35
CA VAL A 113 6.92 4.13 8.09
C VAL A 113 5.53 3.56 7.85
N VAL A 114 5.42 2.45 7.13
CA VAL A 114 4.13 1.78 6.93
C VAL A 114 3.54 1.37 8.28
N GLU A 115 4.36 0.85 9.19
CA GLU A 115 3.90 0.49 10.53
C GLU A 115 3.42 1.70 11.31
N GLN A 116 4.12 2.84 11.22
CA GLN A 116 3.65 4.07 11.84
C GLN A 116 2.29 4.49 11.30
N ASN A 117 2.09 4.35 9.99
CA ASN A 117 0.81 4.67 9.38
C ASN A 117 -0.29 3.75 9.90
N LEU A 118 0.00 2.46 10.06
CA LEU A 118 -0.95 1.50 10.62
C LEU A 118 -1.25 1.85 12.08
N ASP A 119 -0.23 2.16 12.87
CA ASP A 119 -0.42 2.52 14.28
C ASP A 119 -1.35 3.74 14.41
N ARG A 120 -1.20 4.72 13.54
CA ARG A 120 -2.11 5.88 13.55
C ARG A 120 -3.54 5.49 13.20
N ALA A 121 -3.70 4.60 12.22
CA ALA A 121 -5.03 4.11 11.85
C ALA A 121 -5.69 3.36 12.99
N LEU A 122 -4.94 2.51 13.69
CA LEU A 122 -5.44 1.78 14.85
C LEU A 122 -5.81 2.71 16.01
N ALA A 123 -5.02 3.76 16.22
CA ALA A 123 -5.33 4.76 17.23
C ALA A 123 -6.62 5.51 16.90
N MET A 124 -6.84 5.86 15.64
CA MET A 124 -8.08 6.48 15.19
C MET A 124 -9.27 5.56 15.40
N GLN A 125 -9.11 4.28 15.13
CA GLN A 125 -10.16 3.28 15.35
C GLN A 125 -10.56 3.23 16.82
N ALA A 126 -9.58 3.25 17.72
CA ALA A 126 -9.83 3.20 19.15
C ALA A 126 -10.64 4.43 19.62
N VAL A 127 -10.37 5.60 19.04
CA VAL A 127 -11.08 6.84 19.40
C VAL A 127 -12.53 6.82 18.91
N HIS A 128 -12.80 6.18 17.78
CA HIS A 128 -14.13 6.16 17.18
C HIS A 128 -15.02 5.01 17.65
N LYS A 129 -14.50 4.18 18.52
CA LYS A 129 -15.34 3.19 19.21
C LYS A 129 -16.04 3.82 20.42
#